data_fddee16a88e3f6c1c3d92da991c3bfd5
#
_entry.id   fddee16a88e3f6c1c3d92da991c3bfd5
#
_cell.length_a   1.000
_cell.length_b   1.000
_cell.length_c   1.000
_cell.angle_alpha   90.00
_cell.angle_beta   90.00
_cell.angle_gamma   90.00
#
_symmetry.space_group_name_H-M   'P 1'
#
loop_
_entity.id
_entity.type
_entity.pdbx_description
1 polymer ?
#
loop_
_entity_poly.entity_id
_entity_poly.type
_entity_poly.pdbx_seq_one_letter_code
_entity_poly.pdbx_strand_id
1 'polypeptide(L)'
;MKVVITESQFKYLLENTSPCPEGKKENELITLDQIKDGKIIEKGYCNSSESSAIVKIQKLLQDKKLLDTKSNKGYYGDKTQEAIKKLWEPETVKGTQIGKKTLEKLEGEKKEEEEPKSEETTTFSDLSEKNKKIVCTLIGEAGGESDAYKGMQAVANVLKNRADNDFMGYGSSVEKQALANKQFSMWNKYNSGGEKLQDVYNKYKNHKQMSNAISIAKSIESISDVTDGAQFYYATYVKPYWTKDTDTTKWVPTVTIGNHKFGNVVKKKKK
;
A
#
# COMPACT_ATOMS: atom_id res chain seq x y z
N MET A 1 -16.17 25.10 -24.45
CA MET A 1 -15.66 26.35 -23.89
C MET A 1 -14.14 26.24 -23.81
N LYS A 2 -13.38 27.05 -24.54
CA LYS A 2 -11.92 27.11 -24.40
C LYS A 2 -11.60 28.11 -23.29
N VAL A 3 -10.96 27.62 -22.21
CA VAL A 3 -10.44 28.51 -21.17
C VAL A 3 -9.12 29.09 -21.69
N VAL A 4 -9.08 30.37 -21.93
CA VAL A 4 -7.85 31.08 -22.29
C VAL A 4 -7.29 31.67 -21.01
N ILE A 5 -6.14 31.16 -20.56
CA ILE A 5 -5.41 31.73 -19.44
C ILE A 5 -4.37 32.70 -19.94
N THR A 6 -4.20 33.83 -19.26
CA THR A 6 -3.16 34.83 -19.61
C THR A 6 -1.78 34.27 -19.21
N GLU A 7 -0.72 34.85 -19.84
CA GLU A 7 0.66 34.46 -19.55
C GLU A 7 1.00 34.62 -18.06
N SER A 8 0.49 35.65 -17.39
CA SER A 8 0.62 35.88 -15.97
C SER A 8 -0.13 34.82 -15.13
N GLN A 9 -1.32 34.40 -15.59
CA GLN A 9 -2.05 33.30 -14.91
C GLN A 9 -1.35 31.95 -15.11
N PHE A 10 -0.79 31.71 -16.29
CA PHE A 10 -0.01 30.52 -16.57
C PHE A 10 1.29 30.49 -15.75
N LYS A 11 1.98 31.64 -15.65
CA LYS A 11 3.16 31.81 -14.80
C LYS A 11 2.81 31.61 -13.32
N TYR A 12 1.70 32.18 -12.85
CA TYR A 12 1.19 31.97 -11.48
C TYR A 12 0.85 30.50 -11.19
N LEU A 13 0.27 29.77 -12.15
CA LEU A 13 -0.01 28.35 -12.04
C LEU A 13 1.29 27.53 -12.00
N LEU A 14 2.27 27.86 -12.84
CA LEU A 14 3.58 27.20 -12.83
C LEU A 14 4.37 27.47 -11.54
N GLU A 15 4.35 28.69 -11.05
CA GLU A 15 5.04 29.12 -9.81
C GLU A 15 4.40 28.48 -8.57
N ASN A 16 3.08 28.19 -8.60
CA ASN A 16 2.38 27.51 -7.50
C ASN A 16 2.31 25.98 -7.65
N THR A 17 2.79 25.41 -8.74
CA THR A 17 2.84 23.94 -8.93
C THR A 17 4.18 23.34 -8.57
N SER A 18 5.27 24.12 -8.52
CA SER A 18 6.56 23.62 -8.04
C SER A 18 6.62 23.78 -6.52
N PRO A 19 6.71 22.68 -5.75
CA PRO A 19 6.87 22.73 -4.30
C PRO A 19 8.26 23.22 -3.90
N CYS A 20 9.19 23.25 -4.84
CA CYS A 20 10.55 23.71 -4.63
C CYS A 20 10.62 25.22 -4.71
N PRO A 21 11.36 25.89 -3.81
CA PRO A 21 11.63 27.34 -3.89
C PRO A 21 12.19 27.71 -5.26
N GLU A 22 11.87 28.92 -5.72
CA GLU A 22 12.31 29.45 -7.00
C GLU A 22 13.84 29.27 -7.18
N GLY A 23 14.24 28.72 -8.32
CA GLY A 23 15.64 28.44 -8.67
C GLY A 23 16.22 27.14 -8.09
N LYS A 24 15.46 26.36 -7.29
CA LYS A 24 15.90 25.03 -6.83
C LYS A 24 15.37 23.93 -7.73
N LYS A 25 16.28 23.02 -8.15
CA LYS A 25 15.91 21.76 -8.81
C LYS A 25 15.42 20.74 -7.79
N GLU A 26 14.52 19.87 -8.20
CA GLU A 26 14.14 18.72 -7.41
C GLU A 26 15.35 17.81 -7.13
N ASN A 27 15.45 17.33 -5.88
CA ASN A 27 16.46 16.38 -5.49
C ASN A 27 16.09 14.96 -5.98
N GLU A 28 17.09 14.08 -6.00
CA GLU A 28 16.85 12.65 -6.21
C GLU A 28 15.78 12.12 -5.24
N LEU A 29 14.90 11.23 -5.71
CA LEU A 29 13.87 10.63 -4.89
C LEU A 29 14.47 9.83 -3.72
N ILE A 30 14.11 10.18 -2.51
CA ILE A 30 14.38 9.39 -1.30
C ILE A 30 13.04 8.85 -0.79
N THR A 31 12.96 7.55 -0.59
CA THR A 31 11.77 6.85 -0.04
C THR A 31 11.87 6.66 1.48
N LEU A 32 10.74 6.32 2.14
CA LEU A 32 10.76 6.02 3.57
C LEU A 32 11.64 4.81 3.90
N ASP A 33 11.67 3.80 3.02
CA ASP A 33 12.49 2.61 3.25
C ASP A 33 13.97 2.96 3.23
N GLN A 34 14.42 3.83 2.34
CA GLN A 34 15.79 4.34 2.35
C GLN A 34 16.13 5.13 3.63
N ILE A 35 15.15 5.82 4.24
CA ILE A 35 15.33 6.45 5.56
C ILE A 35 15.49 5.39 6.66
N LYS A 36 14.69 4.33 6.61
CA LYS A 36 14.79 3.18 7.54
C LYS A 36 16.14 2.48 7.42
N ASP A 37 16.69 2.43 6.21
CA ASP A 37 18.02 1.89 5.90
C ASP A 37 19.19 2.85 6.21
N GLY A 38 18.89 4.01 6.81
CA GLY A 38 19.89 4.97 7.30
C GLY A 38 20.16 6.18 6.41
N LYS A 39 19.47 6.34 5.27
CA LYS A 39 19.57 7.55 4.46
C LYS A 39 18.96 8.74 5.23
N ILE A 40 19.54 9.92 5.06
CA ILE A 40 19.13 11.14 5.77
C ILE A 40 18.62 12.15 4.76
N ILE A 41 17.54 12.85 5.11
CA ILE A 41 17.04 14.03 4.41
C ILE A 41 17.49 15.28 5.19
N GLU A 42 18.16 16.20 4.52
CA GLU A 42 18.60 17.46 5.10
C GLU A 42 17.63 18.60 4.79
N LYS A 43 17.64 19.64 5.64
CA LYS A 43 16.88 20.86 5.38
C LYS A 43 17.28 21.46 4.01
N GLY A 44 16.28 21.83 3.25
CA GLY A 44 16.44 22.29 1.87
C GLY A 44 16.19 21.22 0.82
N TYR A 45 16.03 19.95 1.22
CA TYR A 45 15.61 18.89 0.33
C TYR A 45 14.23 19.17 -0.26
N CYS A 46 14.09 18.96 -1.56
CA CYS A 46 12.85 19.16 -2.29
C CYS A 46 12.60 18.01 -3.27
N ASN A 47 11.47 17.33 -3.11
CA ASN A 47 10.96 16.34 -4.08
C ASN A 47 9.44 16.19 -3.89
N SER A 48 8.68 16.55 -4.91
CA SER A 48 7.21 16.63 -4.87
C SER A 48 6.50 15.32 -5.12
N SER A 49 7.23 14.27 -5.47
CA SER A 49 6.66 12.95 -5.72
C SER A 49 5.89 12.43 -4.51
N GLU A 50 4.71 11.87 -4.72
CA GLU A 50 3.92 11.20 -3.67
C GLU A 50 4.68 10.05 -3.01
N SER A 51 5.64 9.45 -3.73
CA SER A 51 6.52 8.41 -3.20
C SER A 51 7.65 8.97 -2.34
N SER A 52 7.90 10.28 -2.38
CA SER A 52 8.98 10.93 -1.64
C SER A 52 8.77 10.83 -0.13
N ALA A 53 9.83 10.49 0.59
CA ALA A 53 9.81 10.42 2.04
C ALA A 53 9.41 11.76 2.67
N ILE A 54 9.84 12.91 2.12
CA ILE A 54 9.48 14.21 2.69
C ILE A 54 7.98 14.49 2.59
N VAL A 55 7.32 14.11 1.49
CA VAL A 55 5.86 14.25 1.34
C VAL A 55 5.11 13.40 2.37
N LYS A 56 5.54 12.16 2.56
CA LYS A 56 4.94 11.24 3.55
C LYS A 56 5.19 11.71 4.98
N ILE A 57 6.38 12.21 5.28
CA ILE A 57 6.74 12.76 6.60
C ILE A 57 5.92 14.01 6.91
N GLN A 58 5.74 14.91 5.94
CA GLN A 58 4.87 16.07 6.10
C GLN A 58 3.43 15.67 6.39
N LYS A 59 2.91 14.64 5.72
CA LYS A 59 1.59 14.09 6.02
C LYS A 59 1.50 13.56 7.45
N LEU A 60 2.48 12.77 7.92
CA LEU A 60 2.53 12.29 9.30
C LEU A 60 2.58 13.44 10.33
N LEU A 61 3.32 14.52 10.03
CA LEU A 61 3.36 15.71 10.88
C LEU A 61 2.01 16.45 10.89
N GLN A 62 1.30 16.49 9.76
CA GLN A 62 -0.04 17.08 9.67
C GLN A 62 -1.06 16.25 10.46
N ASP A 63 -1.03 14.92 10.34
CA ASP A 63 -1.91 14.01 11.07
C ASP A 63 -1.71 14.16 12.60
N LYS A 64 -0.48 14.42 13.04
CA LYS A 64 -0.15 14.76 14.44
C LYS A 64 -0.43 16.24 14.82
N LYS A 65 -0.98 17.05 13.91
CA LYS A 65 -1.23 18.50 14.10
C LYS A 65 0.03 19.32 14.43
N LEU A 66 1.20 18.83 14.05
CA LEU A 66 2.48 19.52 14.23
C LEU A 66 2.84 20.42 13.04
N LEU A 67 2.27 20.16 11.86
CA LEU A 67 2.49 20.92 10.63
C LEU A 67 1.17 21.40 10.04
N ASP A 68 1.12 22.65 9.58
CA ASP A 68 -0.03 23.20 8.88
C ASP A 68 -0.15 22.58 7.46
N THR A 69 -1.38 22.36 7.00
CA THR A 69 -1.70 21.92 5.64
C THR A 69 -1.24 22.89 4.54
N LYS A 70 -1.00 24.16 4.89
CA LYS A 70 -0.47 25.20 3.98
C LYS A 70 1.07 25.17 3.81
N SER A 71 1.75 24.18 4.35
CA SER A 71 3.19 24.00 4.12
C SER A 71 3.46 23.54 2.68
N ASN A 72 4.62 23.94 2.12
CA ASN A 72 5.01 23.53 0.79
C ASN A 72 5.24 22.02 0.72
N LYS A 73 4.31 21.31 0.11
CA LYS A 73 4.36 19.86 -0.06
C LYS A 73 5.65 19.45 -0.79
N GLY A 74 6.39 18.54 -0.21
CA GLY A 74 7.63 18.03 -0.80
C GLY A 74 8.88 18.88 -0.55
N TYR A 75 8.78 19.99 0.20
CA TYR A 75 9.93 20.83 0.56
C TYR A 75 10.22 20.82 2.06
N TYR A 76 11.45 20.44 2.41
CA TYR A 76 11.93 20.50 3.79
C TYR A 76 12.43 21.91 4.13
N GLY A 77 11.51 22.84 4.34
CA GLY A 77 11.77 24.23 4.72
C GLY A 77 11.61 24.48 6.22
N ASP A 78 11.56 25.77 6.60
CA ASP A 78 11.48 26.21 8.00
C ASP A 78 10.25 25.66 8.73
N LYS A 79 9.07 25.64 8.11
CA LYS A 79 7.85 25.10 8.73
C LYS A 79 7.98 23.62 9.08
N THR A 80 8.56 22.81 8.17
CA THR A 80 8.81 21.39 8.43
C THR A 80 9.86 21.22 9.51
N GLN A 81 10.91 22.06 9.53
CA GLN A 81 11.91 22.07 10.58
C GLN A 81 11.30 22.35 11.97
N GLU A 82 10.45 23.37 12.09
CA GLU A 82 9.77 23.70 13.34
C GLU A 82 8.83 22.57 13.80
N ALA A 83 8.13 21.93 12.86
CA ALA A 83 7.31 20.77 13.18
C ALA A 83 8.14 19.58 13.70
N ILE A 84 9.34 19.36 13.14
CA ILE A 84 10.28 18.35 13.66
C ILE A 84 10.78 18.73 15.06
N LYS A 85 11.10 20.00 15.34
CA LYS A 85 11.47 20.41 16.68
C LYS A 85 10.36 20.14 17.70
N LYS A 86 9.13 20.50 17.39
CA LYS A 86 7.94 20.21 18.24
C LYS A 86 7.74 18.72 18.47
N LEU A 87 8.02 17.87 17.48
CA LEU A 87 7.95 16.42 17.64
C LEU A 87 8.92 15.91 18.73
N TRP A 88 10.05 16.59 18.91
CA TRP A 88 11.10 16.19 19.86
C TRP A 88 10.96 16.83 21.24
N GLU A 89 10.02 17.75 21.46
CA GLU A 89 9.81 18.34 22.78
C GLU A 89 9.51 17.25 23.84
N PRO A 90 10.09 17.34 25.06
CA PRO A 90 10.93 18.46 25.59
C PRO A 90 12.41 18.41 25.16
N GLU A 91 12.83 17.45 24.35
CA GLU A 91 14.22 17.34 23.90
C GLU A 91 14.60 18.50 22.94
N THR A 92 15.78 19.07 23.09
CA THR A 92 16.25 20.14 22.20
C THR A 92 17.00 19.57 21.02
N VAL A 93 16.40 19.64 19.82
CA VAL A 93 17.00 19.22 18.55
C VAL A 93 17.07 20.38 17.55
N LYS A 94 18.09 20.39 16.69
CA LYS A 94 18.19 21.41 15.62
C LYS A 94 17.11 21.24 14.54
N GLY A 95 16.56 20.05 14.38
CA GLY A 95 15.54 19.73 13.38
C GLY A 95 16.00 19.93 11.94
N THR A 96 17.32 19.90 11.67
CA THR A 96 17.89 20.14 10.33
C THR A 96 18.00 18.88 9.48
N GLN A 97 17.83 17.72 10.10
CA GLN A 97 17.93 16.42 9.46
C GLN A 97 16.77 15.52 9.86
N ILE A 98 16.31 14.72 8.92
CA ILE A 98 15.33 13.65 9.13
C ILE A 98 16.01 12.33 8.79
N GLY A 99 16.14 11.49 9.78
CA GLY A 99 16.69 10.14 9.65
C GLY A 99 15.77 9.13 10.33
N LYS A 100 16.26 7.92 10.50
CA LYS A 100 15.54 6.77 11.05
C LYS A 100 14.84 7.10 12.39
N LYS A 101 15.54 7.69 13.34
CA LYS A 101 14.99 8.06 14.66
C LYS A 101 13.81 9.05 14.56
N THR A 102 13.87 10.02 13.64
CA THR A 102 12.78 10.98 13.42
C THR A 102 11.56 10.26 12.81
N LEU A 103 11.81 9.33 11.91
CA LEU A 103 10.74 8.53 11.31
C LEU A 103 10.08 7.63 12.36
N GLU A 104 10.85 6.94 13.19
CA GLU A 104 10.36 6.11 14.30
C GLU A 104 9.49 6.93 15.26
N LYS A 105 9.92 8.12 15.64
CA LYS A 105 9.15 9.04 16.53
C LYS A 105 7.89 9.59 15.83
N LEU A 106 7.88 9.76 14.51
CA LEU A 106 6.72 10.18 13.71
C LEU A 106 5.70 9.06 13.52
N GLU A 107 6.15 7.87 13.22
CA GLU A 107 5.28 6.69 13.09
C GLU A 107 4.61 6.37 14.45
N GLY A 108 4.97 7.11 15.49
CA GLY A 108 4.78 6.80 16.89
C GLY A 108 5.98 5.96 17.28
N GLU A 109 6.51 6.15 18.48
CA GLU A 109 7.08 5.00 19.10
C GLU A 109 6.01 3.91 18.83
N LYS A 110 6.31 2.92 17.97
CA LYS A 110 5.93 1.61 18.40
C LYS A 110 6.41 1.70 19.85
N LYS A 111 5.49 1.92 20.85
CA LYS A 111 5.82 1.52 22.19
C LYS A 111 6.64 0.29 21.91
N GLU A 112 7.96 0.26 22.25
CA GLU A 112 8.44 -1.00 22.70
C GLU A 112 7.31 -1.39 23.61
N GLU A 113 6.29 -1.97 23.02
CA GLU A 113 5.47 -2.90 23.71
C GLU A 113 6.60 -3.68 24.29
N GLU A 114 6.85 -3.45 25.61
CA GLU A 114 7.63 -4.33 26.46
C GLU A 114 7.51 -5.64 25.76
N GLU A 115 8.68 -6.18 25.23
CA GLU A 115 8.62 -7.41 24.44
C GLU A 115 7.48 -8.19 25.03
N PRO A 116 6.32 -8.27 24.34
CA PRO A 116 5.13 -8.74 25.01
C PRO A 116 5.63 -10.05 25.55
N LYS A 117 5.67 -10.17 26.88
CA LYS A 117 6.09 -11.37 27.59
C LYS A 117 5.66 -12.50 26.73
N SER A 118 6.56 -13.05 25.88
CA SER A 118 6.29 -13.99 24.81
C SER A 118 4.85 -13.79 24.26
N GLU A 119 4.63 -12.85 23.30
CA GLU A 119 3.51 -13.06 22.39
C GLU A 119 3.74 -14.47 21.87
N GLU A 120 2.88 -15.38 22.30
CA GLU A 120 2.79 -16.69 21.70
C GLU A 120 2.76 -16.40 20.21
N THR A 121 3.87 -16.70 19.54
CA THR A 121 4.04 -16.37 18.11
C THR A 121 2.89 -17.08 17.44
N THR A 122 1.82 -16.34 17.11
CA THR A 122 0.60 -16.92 16.53
C THR A 122 1.05 -17.77 15.37
N THR A 123 1.04 -19.07 15.58
CA THR A 123 1.43 -20.02 14.53
C THR A 123 0.25 -20.21 13.58
N PHE A 124 0.51 -20.81 12.43
CA PHE A 124 -0.56 -21.15 11.50
C PHE A 124 -1.65 -22.01 12.17
N SER A 125 -1.27 -22.88 13.12
CA SER A 125 -2.19 -23.77 13.84
C SER A 125 -3.20 -23.01 14.70
N ASP A 126 -2.82 -21.87 15.25
CA ASP A 126 -3.61 -21.06 16.17
C ASP A 126 -4.64 -20.18 15.46
N LEU A 127 -4.56 -20.11 14.14
CA LEU A 127 -5.47 -19.28 13.35
C LEU A 127 -6.87 -19.89 13.26
N SER A 128 -7.87 -19.02 13.20
CA SER A 128 -9.22 -19.43 12.80
C SER A 128 -9.21 -20.02 11.38
N GLU A 129 -10.18 -20.88 11.07
CA GLU A 129 -10.31 -21.46 9.73
C GLU A 129 -10.44 -20.39 8.62
N LYS A 130 -11.14 -19.29 8.91
CA LYS A 130 -11.18 -18.10 8.03
C LYS A 130 -9.76 -17.61 7.71
N ASN A 131 -8.97 -17.34 8.74
CA ASN A 131 -7.63 -16.78 8.56
C ASN A 131 -6.66 -17.77 7.92
N LYS A 132 -6.75 -19.07 8.21
CA LYS A 132 -5.95 -20.10 7.54
C LYS A 132 -6.16 -20.08 6.01
N LYS A 133 -7.41 -19.98 5.57
CA LYS A 133 -7.76 -19.92 4.15
C LYS A 133 -7.22 -18.63 3.51
N ILE A 134 -7.35 -17.48 4.18
CA ILE A 134 -6.81 -16.21 3.71
C ILE A 134 -5.29 -16.31 3.60
N VAL A 135 -4.58 -16.73 4.64
CA VAL A 135 -3.12 -16.91 4.66
C VAL A 135 -2.65 -17.80 3.50
N CYS A 136 -3.29 -18.95 3.29
CA CYS A 136 -2.95 -19.84 2.18
C CYS A 136 -3.15 -19.15 0.82
N THR A 137 -4.23 -18.36 0.66
CA THR A 137 -4.47 -17.61 -0.57
C THR A 137 -3.37 -16.60 -0.83
N LEU A 138 -3.02 -15.79 0.17
CA LEU A 138 -1.98 -14.77 0.06
C LEU A 138 -0.62 -15.36 -0.33
N ILE A 139 -0.23 -16.46 0.33
CA ILE A 139 1.03 -17.15 0.05
C ILE A 139 0.99 -17.80 -1.34
N GLY A 140 -0.11 -18.47 -1.69
CA GLY A 140 -0.26 -19.15 -2.97
C GLY A 140 -0.21 -18.22 -4.17
N GLU A 141 -0.70 -16.99 -4.01
CA GLU A 141 -0.78 -16.02 -5.10
C GLU A 141 0.45 -15.08 -5.18
N ALA A 142 1.03 -14.70 -4.05
CA ALA A 142 2.10 -13.70 -4.03
C ALA A 142 3.30 -14.03 -3.12
N GLY A 143 3.31 -15.15 -2.43
CA GLY A 143 4.39 -15.52 -1.50
C GLY A 143 5.75 -15.77 -2.16
N GLY A 144 5.78 -15.98 -3.47
CA GLY A 144 7.01 -16.20 -4.26
C GLY A 144 7.60 -14.92 -4.87
N GLU A 145 6.96 -13.76 -4.73
CA GLU A 145 7.43 -12.51 -5.33
C GLU A 145 8.66 -11.94 -4.61
N SER A 146 9.42 -11.09 -5.31
CA SER A 146 10.58 -10.39 -4.75
C SER A 146 10.18 -9.47 -3.59
N ASP A 147 9.04 -8.78 -3.70
CA ASP A 147 8.39 -8.04 -2.62
C ASP A 147 7.09 -8.77 -2.22
N ALA A 148 7.27 -9.93 -1.58
CA ALA A 148 6.15 -10.79 -1.22
C ALA A 148 5.17 -10.12 -0.25
N TYR A 149 5.62 -9.27 0.67
CA TYR A 149 4.75 -8.56 1.59
C TYR A 149 3.77 -7.66 0.83
N LYS A 150 4.29 -6.81 -0.06
CA LYS A 150 3.48 -5.88 -0.84
C LYS A 150 2.58 -6.60 -1.85
N GLY A 151 3.07 -7.68 -2.45
CA GLY A 151 2.27 -8.55 -3.31
C GLY A 151 1.09 -9.18 -2.57
N MET A 152 1.34 -9.77 -1.40
CA MET A 152 0.29 -10.34 -0.54
C MET A 152 -0.69 -9.28 -0.03
N GLN A 153 -0.21 -8.08 0.33
CA GLN A 153 -1.07 -6.94 0.69
C GLN A 153 -2.00 -6.56 -0.46
N ALA A 154 -1.50 -6.50 -1.68
CA ALA A 154 -2.30 -6.19 -2.86
C ALA A 154 -3.35 -7.27 -3.14
N VAL A 155 -3.02 -8.56 -3.00
CA VAL A 155 -4.00 -9.65 -3.11
C VAL A 155 -5.06 -9.57 -2.01
N ALA A 156 -4.67 -9.22 -0.76
CA ALA A 156 -5.60 -9.01 0.35
C ALA A 156 -6.58 -7.86 0.06
N ASN A 157 -6.08 -6.76 -0.52
CA ASN A 157 -6.95 -5.64 -0.94
C ASN A 157 -7.95 -6.07 -2.03
N VAL A 158 -7.53 -6.85 -3.02
CA VAL A 158 -8.47 -7.39 -4.02
C VAL A 158 -9.55 -8.25 -3.37
N LEU A 159 -9.18 -9.12 -2.42
CA LEU A 159 -10.15 -9.94 -1.68
C LEU A 159 -11.15 -9.07 -0.90
N LYS A 160 -10.66 -8.04 -0.21
CA LYS A 160 -11.48 -7.10 0.53
C LYS A 160 -12.39 -6.30 -0.40
N ASN A 161 -11.87 -5.70 -1.47
CA ASN A 161 -12.63 -4.94 -2.45
C ASN A 161 -13.73 -5.78 -3.10
N ARG A 162 -13.49 -7.08 -3.34
CA ARG A 162 -14.49 -8.03 -3.82
C ARG A 162 -15.55 -8.34 -2.78
N ALA A 163 -15.16 -8.50 -1.51
CA ALA A 163 -16.09 -8.76 -0.41
C ALA A 163 -17.01 -7.55 -0.16
N ASP A 164 -16.44 -6.34 -0.15
CA ASP A 164 -17.18 -5.08 0.06
C ASP A 164 -18.22 -4.84 -1.05
N ASN A 165 -18.02 -5.38 -2.24
CA ASN A 165 -18.89 -5.21 -3.39
C ASN A 165 -19.70 -6.47 -3.76
N ASP A 166 -19.67 -7.51 -2.95
CA ASP A 166 -20.29 -8.83 -3.25
C ASP A 166 -19.96 -9.30 -4.69
N PHE A 167 -18.66 -9.26 -5.02
CA PHE A 167 -18.18 -9.49 -6.38
C PHE A 167 -18.72 -10.81 -6.97
N MET A 168 -19.38 -10.71 -8.10
CA MET A 168 -20.02 -11.84 -8.81
C MET A 168 -21.02 -12.68 -7.98
N GLY A 169 -21.53 -12.12 -6.85
CA GLY A 169 -22.46 -12.85 -6.00
C GLY A 169 -21.83 -13.98 -5.18
N TYR A 170 -20.48 -13.98 -5.03
CA TYR A 170 -19.79 -15.00 -4.22
C TYR A 170 -19.91 -14.75 -2.71
N GLY A 171 -20.49 -13.62 -2.33
CA GLY A 171 -20.76 -13.23 -0.94
C GLY A 171 -19.81 -12.15 -0.43
N SER A 172 -20.29 -11.43 0.59
CA SER A 172 -19.65 -10.25 1.19
C SER A 172 -18.61 -10.57 2.26
N SER A 173 -17.96 -11.73 2.23
CA SER A 173 -16.86 -12.04 3.12
C SER A 173 -15.57 -12.36 2.35
N VAL A 174 -14.44 -11.92 2.89
CA VAL A 174 -13.11 -12.18 2.33
C VAL A 174 -12.87 -13.68 2.13
N GLU A 175 -13.31 -14.52 3.07
CA GLU A 175 -13.19 -15.99 2.98
C GLU A 175 -13.95 -16.54 1.77
N LYS A 176 -15.19 -16.11 1.56
CA LYS A 176 -16.00 -16.57 0.42
C LYS A 176 -15.37 -16.15 -0.90
N GLN A 177 -14.85 -14.92 -0.97
CA GLN A 177 -14.16 -14.43 -2.15
C GLN A 177 -12.85 -15.21 -2.41
N ALA A 178 -12.10 -15.59 -1.37
CA ALA A 178 -10.88 -16.40 -1.48
C ALA A 178 -11.17 -17.80 -2.04
N LEU A 179 -12.28 -18.42 -1.61
CA LEU A 179 -12.68 -19.75 -2.04
C LEU A 179 -13.55 -19.77 -3.31
N ALA A 180 -13.87 -18.62 -3.87
CA ALA A 180 -14.72 -18.52 -5.05
C ALA A 180 -14.17 -19.35 -6.21
N ASN A 181 -15.04 -20.14 -6.83
CA ASN A 181 -14.65 -21.12 -7.83
C ASN A 181 -13.91 -20.47 -9.01
N LYS A 182 -12.76 -21.05 -9.39
CA LYS A 182 -11.88 -20.58 -10.47
C LYS A 182 -11.32 -19.17 -10.32
N GLN A 183 -11.43 -18.56 -9.12
CA GLN A 183 -10.86 -17.23 -8.88
C GLN A 183 -9.39 -17.31 -8.47
N PHE A 184 -9.02 -18.30 -7.68
CA PHE A 184 -7.66 -18.54 -7.20
C PHE A 184 -7.26 -19.98 -7.50
N SER A 185 -6.25 -20.15 -8.34
CA SER A 185 -5.86 -21.46 -8.92
C SER A 185 -5.49 -22.48 -7.85
N MET A 186 -4.94 -22.03 -6.73
CA MET A 186 -4.54 -22.87 -5.61
C MET A 186 -5.72 -23.64 -4.97
N TRP A 187 -6.95 -23.12 -5.10
CA TRP A 187 -8.17 -23.75 -4.56
C TRP A 187 -8.89 -24.67 -5.54
N ASN A 188 -8.47 -24.73 -6.81
CA ASN A 188 -9.20 -25.47 -7.84
C ASN A 188 -9.36 -26.95 -7.50
N LYS A 189 -8.32 -27.61 -6.99
CA LYS A 189 -8.38 -29.04 -6.59
C LYS A 189 -9.30 -29.24 -5.40
N TYR A 190 -9.21 -28.38 -4.38
CA TYR A 190 -10.10 -28.41 -3.23
C TYR A 190 -11.57 -28.21 -3.65
N ASN A 191 -11.84 -27.19 -4.44
CA ASN A 191 -13.19 -26.85 -4.90
C ASN A 191 -13.83 -27.94 -5.80
N SER A 192 -13.00 -28.74 -6.49
CA SER A 192 -13.47 -29.88 -7.29
C SER A 192 -13.55 -31.21 -6.49
N GLY A 193 -13.25 -31.18 -5.20
CA GLY A 193 -13.23 -32.40 -4.36
C GLY A 193 -12.00 -33.31 -4.54
N GLY A 194 -11.01 -32.87 -5.33
CA GLY A 194 -9.78 -33.62 -5.61
C GLY A 194 -8.68 -33.45 -4.54
N GLU A 195 -8.90 -32.61 -3.51
CA GLU A 195 -7.94 -32.36 -2.42
C GLU A 195 -8.69 -32.01 -1.14
N LYS A 196 -8.18 -32.44 0.01
CA LYS A 196 -8.74 -32.05 1.32
C LYS A 196 -8.18 -30.71 1.78
N LEU A 197 -8.95 -29.96 2.55
CA LEU A 197 -8.52 -28.67 3.11
C LEU A 197 -7.19 -28.79 3.89
N GLN A 198 -7.03 -29.86 4.67
CA GLN A 198 -5.81 -30.12 5.44
C GLN A 198 -4.58 -30.29 4.54
N ASP A 199 -4.74 -30.85 3.34
CA ASP A 199 -3.63 -31.04 2.40
C ASP A 199 -3.18 -29.67 1.84
N VAL A 200 -4.14 -28.76 1.59
CA VAL A 200 -3.83 -27.37 1.22
C VAL A 200 -3.06 -26.69 2.34
N TYR A 201 -3.51 -26.82 3.60
CA TYR A 201 -2.82 -26.22 4.74
C TYR A 201 -1.39 -26.75 4.91
N ASN A 202 -1.20 -28.05 4.74
CA ASN A 202 0.11 -28.69 4.84
C ASN A 202 1.13 -28.19 3.81
N LYS A 203 0.67 -27.72 2.64
CA LYS A 203 1.56 -27.11 1.62
C LYS A 203 2.15 -25.78 2.08
N TYR A 204 1.39 -24.99 2.82
CA TYR A 204 1.75 -23.60 3.11
C TYR A 204 2.19 -23.34 4.54
N LYS A 205 1.83 -24.18 5.53
CA LYS A 205 2.08 -23.95 6.97
C LYS A 205 3.52 -23.64 7.38
N ASN A 206 4.50 -24.05 6.57
CA ASN A 206 5.92 -23.80 6.82
C ASN A 206 6.53 -22.82 5.80
N HIS A 207 5.71 -22.05 5.11
CA HIS A 207 6.21 -21.13 4.10
C HIS A 207 6.99 -19.98 4.75
N LYS A 208 8.12 -19.55 4.13
CA LYS A 208 8.98 -18.47 4.64
C LYS A 208 8.28 -17.12 4.87
N GLN A 209 7.16 -16.90 4.19
CA GLN A 209 6.35 -15.68 4.32
C GLN A 209 5.18 -15.84 5.30
N MET A 210 5.17 -16.89 6.11
CA MET A 210 4.05 -17.20 7.00
C MET A 210 3.72 -16.07 7.96
N SER A 211 4.70 -15.48 8.64
CA SER A 211 4.49 -14.39 9.59
C SER A 211 3.88 -13.15 8.92
N ASN A 212 4.37 -12.80 7.73
CA ASN A 212 3.83 -11.70 6.94
C ASN A 212 2.38 -11.96 6.52
N ALA A 213 2.08 -13.16 6.03
CA ALA A 213 0.73 -13.54 5.62
C ALA A 213 -0.25 -13.56 6.81
N ILE A 214 0.18 -14.02 7.99
CA ILE A 214 -0.61 -13.98 9.24
C ILE A 214 -0.93 -12.53 9.63
N SER A 215 0.08 -11.66 9.63
CA SER A 215 -0.09 -10.24 9.95
C SER A 215 -1.11 -9.57 9.02
N ILE A 216 -0.99 -9.79 7.70
CA ILE A 216 -1.92 -9.26 6.71
C ILE A 216 -3.34 -9.83 6.91
N ALA A 217 -3.48 -11.14 7.12
CA ALA A 217 -4.78 -11.76 7.31
C ALA A 217 -5.51 -11.27 8.57
N LYS A 218 -4.78 -11.01 9.66
CA LYS A 218 -5.34 -10.45 10.89
C LYS A 218 -5.81 -9.00 10.72
N SER A 219 -5.13 -8.21 9.91
CA SER A 219 -5.42 -6.79 9.68
C SER A 219 -6.26 -6.53 8.41
N ILE A 220 -6.77 -7.55 7.73
CA ILE A 220 -7.35 -7.42 6.38
C ILE A 220 -8.53 -6.44 6.30
N GLU A 221 -9.30 -6.31 7.37
CA GLU A 221 -10.44 -5.39 7.42
C GLU A 221 -10.02 -3.90 7.53
N SER A 222 -8.82 -3.65 8.06
CA SER A 222 -8.26 -2.30 8.27
C SER A 222 -7.03 -1.99 7.43
N ILE A 223 -6.57 -2.93 6.61
CA ILE A 223 -5.37 -2.75 5.80
C ILE A 223 -5.57 -1.66 4.74
N SER A 224 -4.57 -0.78 4.60
CA SER A 224 -4.62 0.27 3.57
C SER A 224 -4.69 -0.32 2.17
N ASP A 225 -5.61 0.18 1.34
CA ASP A 225 -5.72 -0.26 -0.05
C ASP A 225 -4.59 0.32 -0.91
N VAL A 226 -3.68 -0.55 -1.34
CA VAL A 226 -2.57 -0.22 -2.24
C VAL A 226 -2.92 -0.47 -3.71
N THR A 227 -4.15 -0.95 -3.99
CA THR A 227 -4.59 -1.34 -5.33
C THR A 227 -5.55 -0.35 -5.97
N ASP A 228 -5.93 0.73 -5.26
CA ASP A 228 -6.87 1.74 -5.71
C ASP A 228 -8.23 1.12 -6.15
N GLY A 229 -8.82 0.33 -5.26
CA GLY A 229 -10.12 -0.30 -5.47
C GLY A 229 -10.14 -1.45 -6.49
N ALA A 230 -9.00 -2.02 -6.85
CA ALA A 230 -8.95 -3.10 -7.83
C ALA A 230 -9.69 -4.36 -7.35
N GLN A 231 -10.47 -4.95 -8.27
CA GLN A 231 -11.14 -6.25 -8.06
C GLN A 231 -10.54 -7.36 -8.91
N PHE A 232 -9.63 -7.04 -9.83
CA PHE A 232 -8.96 -7.98 -10.71
C PHE A 232 -7.45 -7.76 -10.68
N TYR A 233 -6.70 -8.83 -10.95
CA TYR A 233 -5.28 -8.74 -11.26
C TYR A 233 -4.84 -9.89 -12.16
N TYR A 234 -3.68 -9.71 -12.77
CA TYR A 234 -3.04 -10.74 -13.58
C TYR A 234 -1.54 -10.52 -13.65
N ALA A 235 -0.79 -11.60 -13.86
CA ALA A 235 0.66 -11.53 -13.97
C ALA A 235 1.08 -10.75 -15.23
N THR A 236 2.07 -9.87 -15.12
CA THR A 236 2.50 -8.95 -16.18
C THR A 236 2.87 -9.64 -17.50
N TYR A 237 3.29 -10.89 -17.44
CA TYR A 237 3.66 -11.72 -18.59
C TYR A 237 2.47 -12.49 -19.21
N VAL A 238 1.25 -12.34 -18.65
CA VAL A 238 0.01 -12.92 -19.16
C VAL A 238 -0.85 -11.82 -19.78
N LYS A 239 -1.65 -12.15 -20.77
CA LYS A 239 -2.65 -11.25 -21.34
C LYS A 239 -4.02 -11.93 -21.34
N PRO A 240 -4.79 -11.86 -20.24
CA PRO A 240 -6.08 -12.51 -20.13
C PRO A 240 -7.08 -11.95 -21.14
N TYR A 241 -7.98 -12.82 -21.64
CA TYR A 241 -8.98 -12.42 -22.64
C TYR A 241 -9.91 -11.30 -22.13
N TRP A 242 -10.22 -11.27 -20.85
CA TRP A 242 -11.10 -10.28 -20.22
C TRP A 242 -10.46 -8.89 -20.09
N THR A 243 -9.16 -8.74 -20.39
CA THR A 243 -8.49 -7.43 -20.50
C THR A 243 -8.68 -6.77 -21.86
N LYS A 244 -9.29 -7.47 -22.82
CA LYS A 244 -9.60 -6.89 -24.14
C LYS A 244 -10.81 -5.97 -24.03
N ASP A 245 -10.74 -4.84 -24.68
CA ASP A 245 -11.88 -3.97 -24.89
C ASP A 245 -12.92 -4.68 -25.77
N THR A 246 -14.17 -4.69 -25.34
CA THR A 246 -15.33 -5.18 -26.08
C THR A 246 -16.32 -4.05 -26.27
N ASP A 247 -17.44 -4.31 -26.96
CA ASP A 247 -18.51 -3.32 -27.11
C ASP A 247 -19.17 -2.94 -25.77
N THR A 248 -19.11 -3.84 -24.79
CA THR A 248 -19.81 -3.70 -23.52
C THR A 248 -18.90 -3.46 -22.32
N THR A 249 -17.62 -3.84 -22.38
CA THR A 249 -16.68 -3.76 -21.26
C THR A 249 -15.32 -3.24 -21.69
N LYS A 250 -14.60 -2.63 -20.74
CA LYS A 250 -13.19 -2.28 -20.89
C LYS A 250 -12.41 -2.58 -19.61
N TRP A 251 -11.14 -2.92 -19.78
CA TRP A 251 -10.16 -2.98 -18.69
C TRP A 251 -9.69 -1.57 -18.30
N VAL A 252 -9.69 -1.27 -17.01
CA VAL A 252 -9.15 -0.04 -16.44
C VAL A 252 -8.07 -0.44 -15.44
N PRO A 253 -6.78 -0.30 -15.79
CA PRO A 253 -5.69 -0.55 -14.85
C PRO A 253 -5.66 0.53 -13.77
N THR A 254 -5.30 0.14 -12.55
CA THR A 254 -5.08 1.04 -11.41
C THR A 254 -3.60 1.13 -11.06
N VAL A 255 -2.95 -0.01 -10.77
CA VAL A 255 -1.55 -0.05 -10.35
C VAL A 255 -0.85 -1.32 -10.83
N THR A 256 0.48 -1.28 -10.88
CA THR A 256 1.33 -2.47 -11.03
C THR A 256 2.15 -2.64 -9.74
N ILE A 257 2.09 -3.82 -9.13
CA ILE A 257 2.81 -4.18 -7.91
C ILE A 257 3.49 -5.52 -8.16
N GLY A 258 4.81 -5.57 -8.00
CA GLY A 258 5.59 -6.76 -8.31
C GLY A 258 5.36 -7.23 -9.75
N ASN A 259 5.03 -8.49 -9.91
CA ASN A 259 4.74 -9.11 -11.20
C ASN A 259 3.25 -9.06 -11.58
N HIS A 260 2.42 -8.28 -10.89
CA HIS A 260 0.99 -8.22 -11.13
C HIS A 260 0.50 -6.84 -11.54
N LYS A 261 -0.44 -6.80 -12.50
CA LYS A 261 -1.22 -5.62 -12.88
C LYS A 261 -2.60 -5.72 -12.26
N PHE A 262 -2.99 -4.69 -11.52
CA PHE A 262 -4.26 -4.56 -10.83
C PHE A 262 -5.20 -3.61 -11.56
N GLY A 263 -6.51 -3.80 -11.40
CA GLY A 263 -7.50 -2.91 -12.02
C GLY A 263 -8.91 -3.48 -12.00
N ASN A 264 -9.77 -2.89 -12.83
CA ASN A 264 -11.19 -3.21 -12.87
C ASN A 264 -11.66 -3.47 -14.32
N VAL A 265 -12.64 -4.36 -14.47
CA VAL A 265 -13.40 -4.50 -15.71
C VAL A 265 -14.69 -3.70 -15.55
N VAL A 266 -14.83 -2.61 -16.29
CA VAL A 266 -15.99 -1.73 -16.20
C VAL A 266 -16.89 -1.84 -17.42
N LYS A 267 -18.21 -1.71 -17.20
CA LYS A 267 -19.19 -1.66 -18.29
C LYS A 267 -19.07 -0.33 -19.03
N LYS A 268 -19.08 -0.36 -20.34
CA LYS A 268 -19.17 0.85 -21.17
C LYS A 268 -20.59 1.40 -21.08
N LYS A 269 -20.74 2.72 -20.94
CA LYS A 269 -22.06 3.36 -21.06
C LYS A 269 -22.57 3.13 -22.48
N LYS A 270 -23.79 2.64 -22.63
CA LYS A 270 -24.48 2.64 -23.94
C LYS A 270 -24.57 4.09 -24.40
N LYS A 271 -24.09 4.38 -25.59
CA LYS A 271 -24.31 5.68 -26.25
C LYS A 271 -25.76 5.78 -26.68
#